data_6a19853baf0a2cb4c73c518289bf76e5
#
_entry.id   6a19853baf0a2cb4c73c518289bf76e5
#
_cell.length_a   1.000
_cell.length_b   1.000
_cell.length_c   1.000
_cell.angle_alpha   90.00
_cell.angle_beta   90.00
_cell.angle_gamma   90.00
#
_symmetry.space_group_name_H-M   'P 1'
#
loop_
_entity.id
_entity.type
_entity.pdbx_description
1 polymer ?
#
loop_
_entity_poly.entity_id
_entity_poly.type
_entity_poly.pdbx_seq_one_letter_code
_entity_poly.pdbx_strand_id
1 'polypeptide(L)'
;MSIFHHHDDGDAHHQHQMHYNAGRFLGFALFLTGAFAIVEVIASFASGSLALLSDAGHMITDSASLGLAYLAQRFAMRPASSKLSFGYTRVEIVAAFVNALFMLVIIGWIVFKAVGRLIEPTPVAGETVTLVATLGLFVNLLVTWLIMRDQTSMNARAALVHVMGDLLGSVAAIVAGLVISYTGWLPIDPILSMLVAVLLLNSTWRLLKESGWHLLDAVPHQIDYEGVGRDLQNVEGIASVHDLHICNMSPDHPMLTAHVTLKHDVRWPILLESARLMLRDKHKIEHITLQPEWEDEGIVYRPPSHLSDGEVCPTETAEHH
;
A
#
# COMPACT_ATOMS: atom_id res chain seq x y z
N MET A 1 34.59 -5.72 -39.28
CA MET A 1 35.02 -6.44 -38.08
C MET A 1 33.85 -6.42 -37.10
N SER A 2 33.05 -7.48 -37.15
CA SER A 2 31.74 -7.58 -36.51
C SER A 2 31.94 -8.19 -35.13
N ILE A 3 31.51 -7.47 -34.06
CA ILE A 3 31.52 -8.00 -32.70
C ILE A 3 30.07 -8.42 -32.40
N PHE A 4 29.84 -9.72 -32.41
CA PHE A 4 28.60 -10.34 -31.94
C PHE A 4 28.52 -10.22 -30.43
N HIS A 5 27.51 -9.51 -29.91
CA HIS A 5 27.08 -9.65 -28.52
C HIS A 5 26.22 -10.90 -28.40
N HIS A 6 26.72 -11.89 -27.69
CA HIS A 6 25.96 -13.01 -27.20
C HIS A 6 25.05 -12.48 -26.07
N HIS A 7 23.75 -12.46 -26.29
CA HIS A 7 22.77 -12.35 -25.22
C HIS A 7 22.63 -13.71 -24.57
N ASP A 8 22.85 -13.74 -23.29
CA ASP A 8 22.70 -14.92 -22.43
C ASP A 8 21.19 -15.17 -22.20
N ASP A 9 20.58 -16.06 -22.99
CA ASP A 9 19.17 -16.41 -22.91
C ASP A 9 18.82 -17.24 -21.65
N GLY A 10 19.79 -17.54 -20.80
CA GLY A 10 19.60 -18.34 -19.58
C GLY A 10 18.85 -17.63 -18.46
N ASP A 11 19.07 -16.33 -18.29
CA ASP A 11 18.51 -15.56 -17.15
C ASP A 11 17.03 -15.20 -17.32
N ALA A 12 16.56 -15.02 -18.55
CA ALA A 12 15.16 -14.72 -18.83
C ALA A 12 14.22 -15.88 -18.52
N HIS A 13 14.67 -17.14 -18.77
CA HIS A 13 13.88 -18.33 -18.47
C HIS A 13 13.74 -18.60 -16.96
N HIS A 14 14.75 -18.28 -16.15
CA HIS A 14 14.67 -18.44 -14.70
C HIS A 14 13.77 -17.38 -14.04
N GLN A 15 13.76 -16.13 -14.53
CA GLN A 15 12.87 -15.09 -14.04
C GLN A 15 11.39 -15.40 -14.37
N HIS A 16 11.09 -15.87 -15.58
CA HIS A 16 9.72 -16.26 -15.97
C HIS A 16 9.18 -17.44 -15.17
N GLN A 17 10.01 -18.42 -14.82
CA GLN A 17 9.59 -19.57 -14.01
C GLN A 17 9.38 -19.18 -12.52
N MET A 18 10.17 -18.27 -11.97
CA MET A 18 9.96 -17.77 -10.61
C MET A 18 8.66 -16.97 -10.47
N HIS A 19 8.33 -16.11 -11.42
CA HIS A 19 7.07 -15.37 -11.43
C HIS A 19 5.83 -16.27 -11.61
N TYR A 20 5.94 -17.34 -12.39
CA TYR A 20 4.83 -18.26 -12.60
C TYR A 20 4.53 -19.12 -11.36
N ASN A 21 5.54 -19.53 -10.62
CA ASN A 21 5.37 -20.31 -9.39
C ASN A 21 4.84 -19.43 -8.23
N ALA A 22 5.33 -18.21 -8.08
CA ALA A 22 4.84 -17.24 -7.08
C ALA A 22 3.33 -16.98 -7.24
N GLY A 23 2.84 -16.83 -8.47
CA GLY A 23 1.41 -16.63 -8.73
C GLY A 23 0.52 -17.82 -8.36
N ARG A 24 1.02 -19.05 -8.46
CA ARG A 24 0.25 -20.25 -8.08
C ARG A 24 0.15 -20.42 -6.57
N PHE A 25 1.22 -20.14 -5.82
CA PHE A 25 1.21 -20.19 -4.37
C PHE A 25 0.35 -19.10 -3.78
N LEU A 26 0.41 -17.89 -4.33
CA LEU A 26 -0.46 -16.77 -3.93
C LEU A 26 -1.93 -17.09 -4.19
N GLY A 27 -2.27 -17.67 -5.36
CA GLY A 27 -3.63 -18.09 -5.68
C GLY A 27 -4.15 -19.20 -4.75
N PHE A 28 -3.30 -20.16 -4.37
CA PHE A 28 -3.66 -21.20 -3.41
C PHE A 28 -3.84 -20.65 -1.99
N ALA A 29 -2.96 -19.75 -1.54
CA ALA A 29 -3.08 -19.05 -0.27
C ALA A 29 -4.40 -18.27 -0.20
N LEU A 30 -4.71 -17.47 -1.23
CA LEU A 30 -5.95 -16.73 -1.36
C LEU A 30 -7.19 -17.64 -1.28
N PHE A 31 -7.17 -18.75 -2.01
CA PHE A 31 -8.29 -19.69 -1.98
C PHE A 31 -8.47 -20.32 -0.59
N LEU A 32 -7.37 -20.75 0.03
CA LEU A 32 -7.40 -21.38 1.35
C LEU A 32 -7.89 -20.40 2.42
N THR A 33 -7.33 -19.18 2.46
CA THR A 33 -7.73 -18.13 3.41
C THR A 33 -9.19 -17.72 3.21
N GLY A 34 -9.61 -17.48 1.96
CA GLY A 34 -10.98 -17.10 1.65
C GLY A 34 -12.00 -18.20 1.95
N ALA A 35 -11.69 -19.46 1.64
CA ALA A 35 -12.55 -20.59 1.96
C ALA A 35 -12.68 -20.76 3.48
N PHE A 36 -11.57 -20.63 4.22
CA PHE A 36 -11.61 -20.75 5.66
C PHE A 36 -12.35 -19.58 6.32
N ALA A 37 -12.19 -18.35 5.84
CA ALA A 37 -12.94 -17.18 6.30
C ALA A 37 -14.46 -17.41 6.21
N ILE A 38 -14.95 -18.07 5.16
CA ILE A 38 -16.38 -18.44 5.06
C ILE A 38 -16.78 -19.41 6.16
N VAL A 39 -15.93 -20.41 6.46
CA VAL A 39 -16.18 -21.36 7.55
C VAL A 39 -16.25 -20.63 8.89
N GLU A 40 -15.34 -19.68 9.15
CA GLU A 40 -15.36 -18.87 10.37
C GLU A 40 -16.58 -17.98 10.48
N VAL A 41 -17.02 -17.35 9.40
CA VAL A 41 -18.28 -16.58 9.38
C VAL A 41 -19.46 -17.46 9.80
N ILE A 42 -19.61 -18.62 9.17
CA ILE A 42 -20.70 -19.56 9.49
C ILE A 42 -20.61 -20.00 10.96
N ALA A 43 -19.41 -20.37 11.41
CA ALA A 43 -19.16 -20.80 12.78
C ALA A 43 -19.40 -19.68 13.80
N SER A 44 -19.05 -18.43 13.48
CA SER A 44 -19.28 -17.28 14.35
C SER A 44 -20.76 -17.02 14.59
N PHE A 45 -21.58 -17.13 13.54
CA PHE A 45 -23.04 -17.03 13.68
C PHE A 45 -23.64 -18.23 14.43
N ALA A 46 -23.14 -19.43 14.18
CA ALA A 46 -23.60 -20.64 14.85
C ALA A 46 -23.23 -20.69 16.34
N SER A 47 -22.01 -20.24 16.68
CA SER A 47 -21.51 -20.22 18.05
C SER A 47 -21.88 -18.97 18.84
N GLY A 48 -22.28 -17.90 18.14
CA GLY A 48 -22.56 -16.60 18.73
C GLY A 48 -21.29 -15.83 19.16
N SER A 49 -20.07 -16.18 18.70
CA SER A 49 -18.83 -15.52 19.10
C SER A 49 -18.52 -14.29 18.25
N LEU A 50 -18.25 -13.14 18.89
CA LEU A 50 -17.76 -11.94 18.25
C LEU A 50 -16.24 -12.00 17.97
N ALA A 51 -15.49 -12.71 18.80
CA ALA A 51 -14.06 -12.89 18.59
C ALA A 51 -13.81 -13.65 17.28
N LEU A 52 -14.55 -14.74 17.04
CA LEU A 52 -14.46 -15.50 15.79
C LEU A 52 -14.94 -14.69 14.58
N LEU A 53 -15.96 -13.84 14.76
CA LEU A 53 -16.46 -12.96 13.69
C LEU A 53 -15.46 -11.84 13.35
N SER A 54 -14.73 -11.34 14.35
CA SER A 54 -13.65 -10.36 14.13
C SER A 54 -12.52 -10.95 13.33
N ASP A 55 -12.10 -12.18 13.64
CA ASP A 55 -11.06 -12.92 12.93
C ASP A 55 -11.49 -13.19 11.46
N ALA A 56 -12.71 -13.71 11.27
CA ALA A 56 -13.30 -13.92 9.96
C ALA A 56 -13.37 -12.63 9.10
N GLY A 57 -13.77 -11.51 9.72
CA GLY A 57 -13.82 -10.20 9.07
C GLY A 57 -12.45 -9.75 8.57
N HIS A 58 -11.40 -9.97 9.37
CA HIS A 58 -10.01 -9.69 8.98
C HIS A 58 -9.58 -10.58 7.80
N MET A 59 -9.76 -11.88 7.90
CA MET A 59 -9.43 -12.83 6.82
C MET A 59 -10.15 -12.54 5.51
N ILE A 60 -11.41 -12.10 5.55
CA ILE A 60 -12.16 -11.68 4.34
C ILE A 60 -11.50 -10.46 3.70
N THR A 61 -11.16 -9.44 4.50
CA THR A 61 -10.55 -8.23 3.96
C THR A 61 -9.16 -8.48 3.40
N ASP A 62 -8.39 -9.36 4.00
CA ASP A 62 -7.06 -9.77 3.51
C ASP A 62 -7.18 -10.56 2.20
N SER A 63 -8.11 -11.51 2.14
CA SER A 63 -8.40 -12.25 0.91
C SER A 63 -8.88 -11.33 -0.20
N ALA A 64 -9.72 -10.34 0.12
CA ALA A 64 -10.18 -9.34 -0.83
C ALA A 64 -9.02 -8.44 -1.30
N SER A 65 -8.13 -8.00 -0.41
CA SER A 65 -6.93 -7.22 -0.74
C SER A 65 -6.01 -7.97 -1.68
N LEU A 66 -5.69 -9.23 -1.38
CA LEU A 66 -4.87 -10.08 -2.24
C LEU A 66 -5.53 -10.32 -3.60
N GLY A 67 -6.84 -10.57 -3.61
CA GLY A 67 -7.62 -10.74 -4.84
C GLY A 67 -7.62 -9.49 -5.70
N LEU A 68 -7.81 -8.32 -5.08
CA LEU A 68 -7.78 -7.03 -5.75
C LEU A 68 -6.37 -6.70 -6.27
N ALA A 69 -5.32 -6.96 -5.49
CA ALA A 69 -3.94 -6.80 -5.93
C ALA A 69 -3.63 -7.69 -7.15
N TYR A 70 -4.06 -8.95 -7.14
CA TYR A 70 -3.93 -9.85 -8.28
C TYR A 70 -4.67 -9.35 -9.52
N LEU A 71 -5.91 -8.87 -9.36
CA LEU A 71 -6.68 -8.28 -10.45
C LEU A 71 -6.04 -6.98 -10.94
N ALA A 72 -5.60 -6.10 -10.04
CA ALA A 72 -4.93 -4.86 -10.38
C ALA A 72 -3.65 -5.12 -11.20
N GLN A 73 -2.83 -6.08 -10.78
CA GLN A 73 -1.64 -6.49 -11.54
C GLN A 73 -1.99 -6.97 -12.95
N ARG A 74 -3.08 -7.74 -13.09
CA ARG A 74 -3.57 -8.19 -14.39
C ARG A 74 -4.09 -7.04 -15.27
N PHE A 75 -4.74 -6.05 -14.65
CA PHE A 75 -5.20 -4.85 -15.35
C PHE A 75 -4.04 -3.90 -15.67
N ALA A 76 -3.06 -3.77 -14.80
CA ALA A 76 -1.88 -2.93 -15.02
C ALA A 76 -1.05 -3.39 -16.24
N MET A 77 -1.07 -4.68 -16.57
CA MET A 77 -0.44 -5.20 -17.80
C MET A 77 -1.17 -4.81 -19.09
N ARG A 78 -2.36 -4.21 -19.01
CA ARG A 78 -3.06 -3.71 -20.19
C ARG A 78 -2.41 -2.40 -20.65
N PRO A 79 -2.17 -2.23 -21.96
CA PRO A 79 -1.60 -1.00 -22.48
C PRO A 79 -2.50 0.19 -22.15
N ALA A 80 -1.87 1.35 -21.97
CA ALA A 80 -2.58 2.61 -21.87
C ALA A 80 -3.55 2.80 -23.05
N SER A 81 -4.67 3.45 -22.80
CA SER A 81 -5.70 3.71 -23.81
C SER A 81 -5.98 5.20 -23.91
N SER A 82 -6.69 5.62 -24.96
CA SER A 82 -7.10 7.03 -25.14
C SER A 82 -7.97 7.56 -23.99
N LYS A 83 -8.60 6.68 -23.19
CA LYS A 83 -9.41 7.05 -22.01
C LYS A 83 -8.61 7.01 -20.71
N LEU A 84 -7.56 6.20 -20.64
CA LEU A 84 -6.70 6.01 -19.48
C LEU A 84 -5.23 6.07 -19.96
N SER A 85 -4.70 7.29 -20.08
CA SER A 85 -3.35 7.53 -20.60
C SER A 85 -2.24 6.94 -19.72
N PHE A 86 -2.44 6.88 -18.42
CA PHE A 86 -1.55 6.19 -17.46
C PHE A 86 -1.94 4.71 -17.25
N GLY A 87 -2.90 4.17 -18.01
CA GLY A 87 -3.40 2.82 -17.83
C GLY A 87 -4.18 2.64 -16.52
N TYR A 88 -4.08 1.45 -15.95
CA TYR A 88 -4.78 1.07 -14.70
C TYR A 88 -3.86 1.09 -13.47
N THR A 89 -2.78 1.84 -13.50
CA THR A 89 -1.75 1.85 -12.46
C THR A 89 -2.27 2.21 -11.06
N ARG A 90 -3.31 3.05 -10.98
CA ARG A 90 -3.92 3.50 -9.72
C ARG A 90 -5.03 2.60 -9.18
N VAL A 91 -5.43 1.56 -9.90
CA VAL A 91 -6.52 0.66 -9.47
C VAL A 91 -6.17 -0.05 -8.16
N GLU A 92 -4.92 -0.40 -7.95
CA GLU A 92 -4.44 -1.01 -6.71
C GLU A 92 -4.62 -0.07 -5.51
N ILE A 93 -4.28 1.22 -5.67
CA ILE A 93 -4.42 2.24 -4.62
C ILE A 93 -5.89 2.45 -4.26
N VAL A 94 -6.76 2.56 -5.27
CA VAL A 94 -8.22 2.68 -5.06
C VAL A 94 -8.77 1.45 -4.35
N ALA A 95 -8.33 0.27 -4.75
CA ALA A 95 -8.73 -0.98 -4.13
C ALA A 95 -8.32 -1.05 -2.64
N ALA A 96 -7.08 -0.67 -2.33
CA ALA A 96 -6.58 -0.61 -0.95
C ALA A 96 -7.38 0.39 -0.10
N PHE A 97 -7.71 1.56 -0.65
CA PHE A 97 -8.51 2.57 0.02
C PHE A 97 -9.93 2.07 0.34
N VAL A 98 -10.61 1.48 -0.65
CA VAL A 98 -11.96 0.91 -0.48
C VAL A 98 -11.95 -0.23 0.53
N ASN A 99 -10.93 -1.10 0.48
CA ASN A 99 -10.78 -2.19 1.44
C ASN A 99 -10.60 -1.66 2.87
N ALA A 100 -9.78 -0.63 3.07
CA ALA A 100 -9.60 0.00 4.37
C ALA A 100 -10.90 0.63 4.91
N LEU A 101 -11.70 1.28 4.04
CA LEU A 101 -13.02 1.79 4.42
C LEU A 101 -13.96 0.67 4.84
N PHE A 102 -14.00 -0.43 4.08
CA PHE A 102 -14.84 -1.59 4.41
C PHE A 102 -14.45 -2.20 5.75
N MET A 103 -13.15 -2.32 6.01
CA MET A 103 -12.65 -2.82 7.30
C MET A 103 -13.03 -1.90 8.47
N LEU A 104 -12.99 -0.57 8.30
CA LEU A 104 -13.46 0.37 9.33
C LEU A 104 -14.94 0.16 9.68
N VAL A 105 -15.76 -0.12 8.68
CA VAL A 105 -17.19 -0.42 8.91
C VAL A 105 -17.36 -1.71 9.72
N ILE A 106 -16.59 -2.77 9.39
CA ILE A 106 -16.59 -4.03 10.13
C ILE A 106 -16.15 -3.81 11.58
N ILE A 107 -15.03 -3.11 11.80
CA ILE A 107 -14.51 -2.80 13.14
C ILE A 107 -15.56 -2.03 13.96
N GLY A 108 -16.15 -0.98 13.39
CA GLY A 108 -17.20 -0.19 14.05
C GLY A 108 -18.40 -1.03 14.44
N TRP A 109 -18.82 -1.93 13.58
CA TRP A 109 -19.92 -2.86 13.85
C TRP A 109 -19.60 -3.87 14.94
N ILE A 110 -18.37 -4.44 14.94
CA ILE A 110 -17.90 -5.36 15.98
C ILE A 110 -17.88 -4.66 17.34
N VAL A 111 -17.31 -3.44 17.42
CA VAL A 111 -17.27 -2.65 18.65
C VAL A 111 -18.67 -2.35 19.16
N PHE A 112 -19.58 -1.91 18.28
CA PHE A 112 -20.98 -1.66 18.63
C PHE A 112 -21.64 -2.90 19.22
N LYS A 113 -21.47 -4.06 18.60
CA LYS A 113 -22.01 -5.34 19.09
C LYS A 113 -21.35 -5.78 20.39
N ALA A 114 -20.03 -5.59 20.52
CA ALA A 114 -19.29 -5.96 21.73
C ALA A 114 -19.77 -5.15 22.95
N VAL A 115 -19.97 -3.84 22.80
CA VAL A 115 -20.52 -2.99 23.87
C VAL A 115 -21.93 -3.47 24.27
N GLY A 116 -22.79 -3.77 23.30
CA GLY A 116 -24.12 -4.33 23.59
C GLY A 116 -24.07 -5.64 24.39
N ARG A 117 -23.14 -6.55 24.04
CA ARG A 117 -22.97 -7.84 24.75
C ARG A 117 -22.32 -7.74 26.13
N LEU A 118 -21.60 -6.67 26.42
CA LEU A 118 -21.15 -6.40 27.79
C LEU A 118 -22.30 -6.02 28.71
N ILE A 119 -23.35 -5.37 28.17
CA ILE A 119 -24.54 -4.95 28.91
C ILE A 119 -25.50 -6.13 29.01
N GLU A 120 -25.75 -6.85 27.89
CA GLU A 120 -26.62 -7.99 27.79
C GLU A 120 -25.86 -9.20 27.24
N PRO A 121 -25.22 -10.02 28.10
CA PRO A 121 -24.43 -11.16 27.66
C PRO A 121 -25.29 -12.18 26.90
N THR A 122 -24.86 -12.58 25.72
CA THR A 122 -25.48 -13.64 24.91
C THR A 122 -24.70 -14.94 25.06
N PRO A 123 -25.38 -16.09 24.97
CA PRO A 123 -24.73 -17.40 25.09
C PRO A 123 -23.77 -17.59 23.90
N VAL A 124 -22.58 -18.13 24.19
CA VAL A 124 -21.52 -18.45 23.22
C VAL A 124 -21.14 -19.92 23.39
N ALA A 125 -21.09 -20.66 22.28
CA ALA A 125 -20.66 -22.06 22.28
C ALA A 125 -19.12 -22.15 22.29
N GLY A 126 -18.50 -22.08 23.46
CA GLY A 126 -17.05 -21.98 23.63
C GLY A 126 -16.27 -23.13 22.99
N GLU A 127 -16.78 -24.37 23.02
CA GLU A 127 -16.12 -25.52 22.37
C GLU A 127 -16.01 -25.34 20.86
N THR A 128 -17.10 -24.88 20.21
CA THR A 128 -17.11 -24.60 18.76
C THR A 128 -16.13 -23.49 18.43
N VAL A 129 -16.09 -22.41 19.23
CA VAL A 129 -15.17 -21.30 19.07
C VAL A 129 -13.72 -21.80 19.14
N THR A 130 -13.38 -22.56 20.17
CA THR A 130 -12.03 -23.10 20.37
C THR A 130 -11.60 -24.00 19.21
N LEU A 131 -12.48 -24.88 18.74
CA LEU A 131 -12.16 -25.80 17.64
C LEU A 131 -11.91 -25.02 16.34
N VAL A 132 -12.82 -24.12 15.99
CA VAL A 132 -12.71 -23.38 14.71
C VAL A 132 -11.52 -22.41 14.73
N ALA A 133 -11.33 -21.67 15.84
CA ALA A 133 -10.18 -20.77 15.96
C ALA A 133 -8.83 -21.51 15.97
N THR A 134 -8.78 -22.73 16.51
CA THR A 134 -7.58 -23.57 16.43
C THR A 134 -7.30 -24.00 15.00
N LEU A 135 -8.31 -24.37 14.24
CA LEU A 135 -8.16 -24.67 12.81
C LEU A 135 -7.71 -23.41 12.03
N GLY A 136 -8.25 -22.23 12.34
CA GLY A 136 -7.85 -20.96 11.76
C GLY A 136 -6.39 -20.64 12.02
N LEU A 137 -5.93 -20.83 13.24
CA LEU A 137 -4.54 -20.67 13.61
C LEU A 137 -3.62 -21.56 12.74
N PHE A 138 -4.00 -22.84 12.52
CA PHE A 138 -3.24 -23.73 11.66
C PHE A 138 -3.25 -23.29 10.20
N VAL A 139 -4.38 -22.82 9.68
CA VAL A 139 -4.49 -22.30 8.30
C VAL A 139 -3.59 -21.07 8.13
N ASN A 140 -3.63 -20.11 9.08
CA ASN A 140 -2.81 -18.90 9.04
C ASN A 140 -1.31 -19.23 9.12
N LEU A 141 -0.91 -20.17 9.97
CA LEU A 141 0.47 -20.65 10.05
C LEU A 141 0.92 -21.34 8.76
N LEU A 142 0.06 -22.14 8.15
CA LEU A 142 0.35 -22.83 6.90
C LEU A 142 0.52 -21.84 5.73
N VAL A 143 -0.41 -20.89 5.61
CA VAL A 143 -0.36 -19.84 4.58
C VAL A 143 0.89 -19.00 4.73
N THR A 144 1.22 -18.61 5.96
CA THR A 144 2.45 -17.90 6.30
C THR A 144 3.68 -18.67 5.90
N TRP A 145 3.76 -19.94 6.29
CA TRP A 145 4.90 -20.79 5.96
C TRP A 145 5.06 -20.95 4.44
N LEU A 146 3.96 -21.08 3.69
CA LEU A 146 3.97 -21.15 2.23
C LEU A 146 4.51 -19.85 1.60
N ILE A 147 4.04 -18.68 2.09
CA ILE A 147 4.48 -17.37 1.59
C ILE A 147 5.95 -17.13 1.94
N MET A 148 6.39 -17.46 3.15
CA MET A 148 7.78 -17.26 3.59
C MET A 148 8.77 -18.15 2.86
N ARG A 149 8.36 -19.32 2.39
CA ARG A 149 9.24 -20.24 1.66
C ARG A 149 9.66 -19.73 0.28
N ASP A 150 8.87 -18.84 -0.30
CA ASP A 150 9.07 -18.33 -1.67
C ASP A 150 9.73 -16.93 -1.74
N GLN A 151 9.98 -16.29 -0.59
CA GLN A 151 10.51 -14.92 -0.56
C GLN A 151 11.92 -14.83 0.02
N THR A 152 12.89 -14.54 -0.84
CA THR A 152 14.27 -14.19 -0.46
C THR A 152 14.47 -12.67 -0.23
N SER A 153 13.43 -11.84 -0.17
CA SER A 153 13.52 -10.38 -0.22
C SER A 153 12.91 -9.63 0.98
N MET A 154 13.24 -8.33 1.07
CA MET A 154 12.93 -7.36 2.15
C MET A 154 11.47 -7.27 2.61
N ASN A 155 10.52 -7.80 1.88
CA ASN A 155 9.09 -7.84 2.24
C ASN A 155 8.76 -8.81 3.38
N ALA A 156 9.70 -9.67 3.79
CA ALA A 156 9.48 -10.64 4.88
C ALA A 156 9.12 -9.97 6.22
N ARG A 157 9.63 -8.76 6.48
CA ARG A 157 9.33 -8.04 7.73
C ARG A 157 7.91 -7.46 7.77
N ALA A 158 7.42 -6.95 6.65
CA ALA A 158 6.04 -6.46 6.53
C ALA A 158 5.05 -7.62 6.62
N ALA A 159 5.34 -8.74 5.94
CA ALA A 159 4.56 -9.97 6.03
C ALA A 159 4.53 -10.54 7.46
N LEU A 160 5.66 -10.49 8.19
CA LEU A 160 5.72 -10.96 9.58
C LEU A 160 4.80 -10.14 10.50
N VAL A 161 4.77 -8.81 10.36
CA VAL A 161 3.90 -7.94 11.18
C VAL A 161 2.42 -8.23 10.90
N HIS A 162 2.06 -8.45 9.63
CA HIS A 162 0.70 -8.82 9.24
C HIS A 162 0.28 -10.16 9.86
N VAL A 163 1.09 -11.18 9.69
CA VAL A 163 0.87 -12.52 10.28
C VAL A 163 0.74 -12.48 11.80
N MET A 164 1.52 -11.65 12.48
CA MET A 164 1.38 -11.51 13.93
C MET A 164 0.00 -10.95 14.32
N GLY A 165 -0.61 -10.10 13.50
CA GLY A 165 -1.99 -9.64 13.67
C GLY A 165 -2.99 -10.79 13.61
N ASP A 166 -2.88 -11.63 12.57
CA ASP A 166 -3.77 -12.79 12.34
C ASP A 166 -3.63 -13.83 13.46
N LEU A 167 -2.40 -14.10 13.90
CA LEU A 167 -2.15 -14.99 15.01
C LEU A 167 -2.75 -14.48 16.32
N LEU A 168 -2.72 -13.17 16.57
CA LEU A 168 -3.32 -12.58 17.78
C LEU A 168 -4.84 -12.70 17.75
N GLY A 169 -5.51 -12.52 16.59
CA GLY A 169 -6.94 -12.73 16.43
C GLY A 169 -7.36 -14.16 16.76
N SER A 170 -6.72 -15.13 16.13
CA SER A 170 -6.99 -16.55 16.35
C SER A 170 -6.68 -16.97 17.80
N VAL A 171 -5.57 -16.51 18.39
CA VAL A 171 -5.25 -16.79 19.81
C VAL A 171 -6.29 -16.16 20.74
N ALA A 172 -6.74 -14.93 20.49
CA ALA A 172 -7.80 -14.31 21.29
C ALA A 172 -9.10 -15.11 21.24
N ALA A 173 -9.49 -15.60 20.06
CA ALA A 173 -10.68 -16.45 19.91
C ALA A 173 -10.54 -17.78 20.64
N ILE A 174 -9.36 -18.43 20.57
CA ILE A 174 -9.08 -19.68 21.33
C ILE A 174 -9.19 -19.42 22.83
N VAL A 175 -8.58 -18.36 23.34
CA VAL A 175 -8.64 -18.00 24.77
C VAL A 175 -10.08 -17.71 25.18
N ALA A 176 -10.86 -16.96 24.39
CA ALA A 176 -12.27 -16.73 24.66
C ALA A 176 -13.04 -18.03 24.75
N GLY A 177 -12.89 -18.91 23.76
CA GLY A 177 -13.58 -20.20 23.73
C GLY A 177 -13.25 -21.10 24.91
N LEU A 178 -11.97 -21.21 25.29
CA LEU A 178 -11.53 -21.99 26.45
C LEU A 178 -12.09 -21.41 27.76
N VAL A 179 -11.96 -20.10 27.99
CA VAL A 179 -12.49 -19.47 29.21
C VAL A 179 -13.98 -19.69 29.32
N ILE A 180 -14.73 -19.51 28.24
CA ILE A 180 -16.20 -19.76 28.26
C ILE A 180 -16.51 -21.21 28.56
N SER A 181 -15.79 -22.16 27.92
CA SER A 181 -16.05 -23.59 28.12
C SER A 181 -15.78 -24.06 29.56
N TYR A 182 -14.72 -23.53 30.22
CA TYR A 182 -14.36 -23.96 31.56
C TYR A 182 -15.03 -23.16 32.67
N THR A 183 -15.30 -21.87 32.46
CA THR A 183 -15.78 -20.96 33.52
C THR A 183 -17.20 -20.48 33.32
N GLY A 184 -17.73 -20.57 32.12
CA GLY A 184 -19.02 -19.96 31.74
C GLY A 184 -18.99 -18.43 31.68
N TRP A 185 -17.80 -17.78 31.78
CA TRP A 185 -17.67 -16.32 31.80
C TRP A 185 -17.79 -15.73 30.40
N LEU A 186 -19.00 -15.37 30.01
CA LEU A 186 -19.35 -14.87 28.67
C LEU A 186 -18.72 -13.52 28.30
N PRO A 187 -18.49 -12.54 29.23
CA PRO A 187 -17.93 -11.24 28.86
C PRO A 187 -16.52 -11.29 28.25
N ILE A 188 -15.80 -12.39 28.35
CA ILE A 188 -14.47 -12.55 27.77
C ILE A 188 -14.47 -12.39 26.24
N ASP A 189 -15.52 -12.92 25.55
CA ASP A 189 -15.64 -12.85 24.08
C ASP A 189 -15.70 -11.39 23.59
N PRO A 190 -16.63 -10.53 24.05
CA PRO A 190 -16.66 -9.13 23.63
C PRO A 190 -15.42 -8.33 24.10
N ILE A 191 -14.80 -8.65 25.24
CA ILE A 191 -13.58 -7.98 25.69
C ILE A 191 -12.41 -8.25 24.74
N LEU A 192 -12.18 -9.52 24.40
CA LEU A 192 -11.12 -9.89 23.47
C LEU A 192 -11.42 -9.42 22.04
N SER A 193 -12.69 -9.44 21.63
CA SER A 193 -13.10 -8.87 20.34
C SER A 193 -12.79 -7.36 20.23
N MET A 194 -13.02 -6.59 21.31
CA MET A 194 -12.66 -5.17 21.34
C MET A 194 -11.14 -4.97 21.34
N LEU A 195 -10.38 -5.80 22.02
CA LEU A 195 -8.92 -5.75 21.99
C LEU A 195 -8.40 -5.95 20.56
N VAL A 196 -8.87 -6.99 19.89
CA VAL A 196 -8.51 -7.27 18.48
C VAL A 196 -8.96 -6.12 17.58
N ALA A 197 -10.18 -5.60 17.76
CA ALA A 197 -10.70 -4.48 16.99
C ALA A 197 -9.82 -3.21 17.10
N VAL A 198 -9.28 -2.91 18.30
CA VAL A 198 -8.36 -1.78 18.51
C VAL A 198 -7.03 -2.01 17.78
N LEU A 199 -6.50 -3.24 17.81
CA LEU A 199 -5.27 -3.58 17.07
C LEU A 199 -5.48 -3.45 15.56
N LEU A 200 -6.60 -3.95 15.04
CA LEU A 200 -6.97 -3.85 13.64
C LEU A 200 -7.23 -2.40 13.21
N LEU A 201 -7.82 -1.59 14.08
CA LEU A 201 -8.07 -0.17 13.80
C LEU A 201 -6.78 0.59 13.51
N ASN A 202 -5.71 0.32 14.25
CA ASN A 202 -4.43 0.99 14.04
C ASN A 202 -3.82 0.68 12.66
N SER A 203 -3.84 -0.59 12.24
CA SER A 203 -3.34 -1.01 10.92
C SER A 203 -4.21 -0.47 9.79
N THR A 204 -5.53 -0.59 9.94
CA THR A 204 -6.51 -0.10 8.96
C THR A 204 -6.43 1.41 8.77
N TRP A 205 -6.28 2.17 9.88
CA TRP A 205 -6.12 3.63 9.82
C TRP A 205 -4.86 4.04 9.08
N ARG A 206 -3.76 3.31 9.29
CA ARG A 206 -2.50 3.55 8.57
C ARG A 206 -2.67 3.32 7.08
N LEU A 207 -3.27 2.18 6.70
CA LEU A 207 -3.55 1.86 5.30
C LEU A 207 -4.47 2.89 4.63
N LEU A 208 -5.53 3.31 5.34
CA LEU A 208 -6.47 4.34 4.84
C LEU A 208 -5.75 5.66 4.61
N LYS A 209 -4.93 6.07 5.57
CA LYS A 209 -4.14 7.32 5.46
C LYS A 209 -3.17 7.23 4.29
N GLU A 210 -2.42 6.17 4.15
CA GLU A 210 -1.41 5.98 3.10
C GLU A 210 -2.06 5.95 1.72
N SER A 211 -3.09 5.13 1.52
CA SER A 211 -3.83 5.09 0.25
C SER A 211 -4.52 6.42 -0.07
N GLY A 212 -5.06 7.12 0.94
CA GLY A 212 -5.62 8.45 0.79
C GLY A 212 -4.59 9.49 0.33
N TRP A 213 -3.38 9.48 0.89
CA TRP A 213 -2.29 10.36 0.46
C TRP A 213 -1.88 10.10 -0.98
N HIS A 214 -1.80 8.83 -1.38
CA HIS A 214 -1.54 8.46 -2.77
C HIS A 214 -2.64 8.96 -3.73
N LEU A 215 -3.92 8.90 -3.31
CA LEU A 215 -5.04 9.40 -4.12
C LEU A 215 -5.05 10.93 -4.24
N LEU A 216 -4.47 11.64 -3.26
CA LEU A 216 -4.30 13.10 -3.28
C LEU A 216 -3.01 13.55 -3.98
N ASP A 217 -2.32 12.66 -4.69
CA ASP A 217 -1.05 12.95 -5.36
C ASP A 217 0.02 13.54 -4.42
N ALA A 218 0.02 13.14 -3.14
CA ALA A 218 1.00 13.60 -2.17
C ALA A 218 2.41 13.11 -2.50
N VAL A 219 3.40 13.88 -2.07
CA VAL A 219 4.81 13.52 -2.20
C VAL A 219 5.09 12.23 -1.45
N PRO A 220 5.74 11.22 -2.08
CA PRO A 220 6.10 9.98 -1.41
C PRO A 220 7.00 10.23 -0.20
N HIS A 221 6.72 9.57 0.93
CA HIS A 221 7.42 9.78 2.20
C HIS A 221 8.94 9.56 2.15
N GLN A 222 9.42 8.73 1.21
CA GLN A 222 10.83 8.44 1.00
C GLN A 222 11.56 9.49 0.18
N ILE A 223 10.86 10.49 -0.38
CA ILE A 223 11.45 11.53 -1.22
C ILE A 223 11.52 12.83 -0.43
N ASP A 224 12.72 13.38 -0.32
CA ASP A 224 12.95 14.74 0.18
C ASP A 224 12.63 15.75 -0.93
N TYR A 225 11.41 16.30 -0.90
CA TYR A 225 10.92 17.26 -1.87
C TYR A 225 11.84 18.48 -2.04
N GLU A 226 12.27 19.06 -0.91
CA GLU A 226 13.16 20.21 -0.92
C GLU A 226 14.56 19.85 -1.44
N GLY A 227 15.04 18.65 -1.07
CA GLY A 227 16.31 18.12 -1.55
C GLY A 227 16.31 17.93 -3.06
N VAL A 228 15.23 17.40 -3.63
CA VAL A 228 15.06 17.28 -5.09
C VAL A 228 15.09 18.65 -5.76
N GLY A 229 14.36 19.63 -5.23
CA GLY A 229 14.34 20.99 -5.77
C GLY A 229 15.72 21.64 -5.75
N ARG A 230 16.43 21.56 -4.62
CA ARG A 230 17.81 22.08 -4.50
C ARG A 230 18.78 21.41 -5.44
N ASP A 231 18.73 20.09 -5.56
CA ASP A 231 19.65 19.36 -6.44
C ASP A 231 19.38 19.65 -7.91
N LEU A 232 18.09 19.79 -8.28
CA LEU A 232 17.71 20.16 -9.64
C LEU A 232 18.19 21.59 -9.97
N GLN A 233 18.05 22.53 -9.05
CA GLN A 233 18.55 23.91 -9.20
C GLN A 233 20.08 23.98 -9.32
N ASN A 234 20.80 23.03 -8.70
CA ASN A 234 22.27 22.96 -8.77
C ASN A 234 22.79 22.33 -10.07
N VAL A 235 21.91 21.83 -10.95
CA VAL A 235 22.35 21.34 -12.28
C VAL A 235 22.86 22.51 -13.10
N GLU A 236 24.08 22.36 -13.65
CA GLU A 236 24.71 23.40 -14.44
C GLU A 236 23.84 23.82 -15.63
N GLY A 237 23.52 25.10 -15.72
CA GLY A 237 22.65 25.66 -16.76
C GLY A 237 21.22 25.92 -16.33
N ILE A 238 20.78 25.49 -15.15
CA ILE A 238 19.50 25.88 -14.56
C ILE A 238 19.70 27.18 -13.77
N ALA A 239 18.84 28.17 -13.99
CA ALA A 239 18.82 29.42 -13.23
C ALA A 239 17.86 29.29 -12.03
N SER A 240 16.65 28.76 -12.26
CA SER A 240 15.64 28.53 -11.20
C SER A 240 14.77 27.32 -11.52
N VAL A 241 14.14 26.77 -10.49
CA VAL A 241 13.14 25.70 -10.58
C VAL A 241 11.86 26.18 -9.90
N HIS A 242 10.74 26.00 -10.57
CA HIS A 242 9.42 26.35 -10.02
C HIS A 242 8.38 25.35 -10.54
N ASP A 243 7.17 25.41 -9.95
CA ASP A 243 6.06 24.49 -10.26
C ASP A 243 6.50 23.02 -10.18
N LEU A 244 7.28 22.70 -9.15
CA LEU A 244 7.77 21.34 -8.89
C LEU A 244 6.65 20.49 -8.28
N HIS A 245 6.32 19.41 -8.94
CA HIS A 245 5.37 18.41 -8.42
C HIS A 245 6.01 17.04 -8.42
N ILE A 246 5.83 16.32 -7.33
CA ILE A 246 6.32 14.95 -7.18
C ILE A 246 5.19 14.12 -6.61
N CYS A 247 4.79 13.07 -7.32
CA CYS A 247 3.78 12.13 -6.85
C CYS A 247 4.08 10.71 -7.31
N ASN A 248 3.34 9.72 -6.84
CA ASN A 248 3.45 8.35 -7.34
C ASN A 248 2.46 8.10 -8.47
N MET A 249 2.94 7.62 -9.62
CA MET A 249 2.10 7.13 -10.72
C MET A 249 1.50 5.76 -10.37
N SER A 250 2.28 4.90 -9.73
CA SER A 250 1.88 3.61 -9.14
C SER A 250 2.68 3.39 -7.85
N PRO A 251 2.35 2.41 -7.01
CA PRO A 251 3.21 2.07 -5.87
C PRO A 251 4.67 1.95 -6.32
N ASP A 252 5.58 2.58 -5.63
CA ASP A 252 7.04 2.57 -5.88
C ASP A 252 7.52 3.17 -7.22
N HIS A 253 6.65 3.87 -7.97
CA HIS A 253 7.03 4.55 -9.22
C HIS A 253 6.77 6.05 -9.12
N PRO A 254 7.70 6.82 -8.55
CA PRO A 254 7.56 8.27 -8.45
C PRO A 254 7.72 8.93 -9.83
N MET A 255 6.91 9.96 -10.04
CA MET A 255 7.02 10.86 -11.19
C MET A 255 7.26 12.29 -10.71
N LEU A 256 7.97 13.05 -11.54
CA LEU A 256 8.29 14.45 -11.30
C LEU A 256 7.89 15.28 -12.51
N THR A 257 7.25 16.41 -12.26
CA THR A 257 7.06 17.48 -13.22
C THR A 257 7.61 18.77 -12.64
N ALA A 258 8.30 19.58 -13.44
CA ALA A 258 8.80 20.89 -13.01
C ALA A 258 9.01 21.82 -14.19
N HIS A 259 8.95 23.11 -13.93
CA HIS A 259 9.42 24.16 -14.81
C HIS A 259 10.85 24.54 -14.43
N VAL A 260 11.71 24.69 -15.42
CA VAL A 260 13.12 25.02 -15.23
C VAL A 260 13.48 26.22 -16.08
N THR A 261 13.87 27.34 -15.44
CA THR A 261 14.38 28.51 -16.13
C THR A 261 15.86 28.26 -16.48
N LEU A 262 16.21 28.46 -17.74
CA LEU A 262 17.55 28.19 -18.26
C LEU A 262 18.40 29.46 -18.24
N LYS A 263 19.69 29.31 -17.95
CA LYS A 263 20.69 30.35 -18.18
C LYS A 263 20.92 30.50 -19.69
N HIS A 264 21.44 31.65 -20.11
CA HIS A 264 21.79 31.88 -21.52
C HIS A 264 22.78 30.82 -22.04
N ASP A 265 22.70 30.50 -23.32
CA ASP A 265 23.60 29.62 -24.07
C ASP A 265 23.62 28.13 -23.60
N VAL A 266 22.56 27.64 -23.00
CA VAL A 266 22.47 26.26 -22.56
C VAL A 266 21.92 25.33 -23.64
N ARG A 267 22.59 24.19 -23.86
CA ARG A 267 22.08 23.12 -24.75
C ARG A 267 21.11 22.21 -23.99
N TRP A 268 19.81 22.48 -24.15
CA TRP A 268 18.74 21.75 -23.47
C TRP A 268 18.87 20.23 -23.49
N PRO A 269 19.19 19.53 -24.62
CA PRO A 269 19.29 18.07 -24.60
C PRO A 269 20.36 17.53 -23.67
N ILE A 270 21.48 18.26 -23.49
CA ILE A 270 22.58 17.85 -22.61
C ILE A 270 22.17 18.07 -21.14
N LEU A 271 21.60 19.24 -20.84
CA LEU A 271 21.12 19.55 -19.50
C LEU A 271 20.03 18.57 -19.05
N LEU A 272 19.05 18.28 -19.92
CA LEU A 272 17.97 17.34 -19.63
C LEU A 272 18.51 15.96 -19.27
N GLU A 273 19.53 15.48 -19.98
CA GLU A 273 20.15 14.18 -19.67
C GLU A 273 20.88 14.20 -18.32
N SER A 274 21.63 15.29 -18.03
CA SER A 274 22.28 15.47 -16.73
C SER A 274 21.28 15.51 -15.57
N ALA A 275 20.18 16.25 -15.73
CA ALA A 275 19.11 16.31 -14.74
C ALA A 275 18.44 14.94 -14.54
N ARG A 276 18.17 14.21 -15.62
CA ARG A 276 17.59 12.84 -15.55
C ARG A 276 18.49 11.88 -14.81
N LEU A 277 19.79 11.86 -15.12
CA LEU A 277 20.76 11.00 -14.45
C LEU A 277 20.81 11.31 -12.95
N MET A 278 20.90 12.58 -12.59
CA MET A 278 20.92 13.01 -11.19
C MET A 278 19.64 12.58 -10.44
N LEU A 279 18.45 12.83 -11.00
CA LEU A 279 17.17 12.49 -10.37
C LEU A 279 17.00 10.98 -10.24
N ARG A 280 17.40 10.19 -11.25
CA ARG A 280 17.35 8.73 -11.20
C ARG A 280 18.33 8.16 -10.18
N ASP A 281 19.58 8.60 -10.20
CA ASP A 281 20.64 7.97 -9.40
C ASP A 281 20.55 8.36 -7.94
N LYS A 282 20.24 9.64 -7.64
CA LYS A 282 20.19 10.17 -6.28
C LYS A 282 18.79 10.00 -5.63
N HIS A 283 17.74 10.29 -6.38
CA HIS A 283 16.36 10.34 -5.84
C HIS A 283 15.46 9.18 -6.27
N LYS A 284 15.95 8.29 -7.16
CA LYS A 284 15.20 7.13 -7.69
C LYS A 284 13.93 7.54 -8.45
N ILE A 285 13.94 8.73 -9.07
CA ILE A 285 12.83 9.22 -9.90
C ILE A 285 13.20 8.96 -11.36
N GLU A 286 12.43 8.11 -12.02
CA GLU A 286 12.68 7.72 -13.42
C GLU A 286 11.74 8.44 -14.40
N HIS A 287 10.49 8.69 -13.97
CA HIS A 287 9.50 9.36 -14.81
C HIS A 287 9.56 10.87 -14.59
N ILE A 288 10.16 11.59 -15.55
CA ILE A 288 10.51 13.00 -15.39
C ILE A 288 9.99 13.79 -16.59
N THR A 289 9.28 14.88 -16.31
CA THR A 289 8.87 15.87 -17.28
C THR A 289 9.38 17.23 -16.83
N LEU A 290 10.33 17.80 -17.59
CA LEU A 290 10.86 19.13 -17.34
C LEU A 290 10.47 20.05 -18.50
N GLN A 291 9.86 21.18 -18.19
CA GLN A 291 9.53 22.23 -19.13
C GLN A 291 10.60 23.30 -19.08
N PRO A 292 11.39 23.51 -20.15
CA PRO A 292 12.36 24.60 -20.19
C PRO A 292 11.69 25.96 -20.41
N GLU A 293 12.18 26.96 -19.72
CA GLU A 293 11.79 28.37 -19.89
C GLU A 293 13.03 29.22 -20.06
N TRP A 294 12.94 30.31 -20.83
CA TRP A 294 14.03 31.23 -21.10
C TRP A 294 13.73 32.59 -20.49
N GLU A 295 14.70 33.21 -19.85
CA GLU A 295 14.53 34.49 -19.14
C GLU A 295 13.98 35.63 -20.03
N ASP A 296 14.19 35.57 -21.35
CA ASP A 296 13.83 36.65 -22.28
C ASP A 296 12.40 36.54 -22.88
N GLU A 297 11.64 35.47 -22.62
CA GLU A 297 10.36 35.26 -23.32
C GLU A 297 9.13 35.88 -22.61
N GLY A 298 9.29 36.62 -21.53
CA GLY A 298 8.23 37.44 -20.93
C GLY A 298 7.03 36.67 -20.36
N ILE A 299 7.05 35.35 -20.39
CA ILE A 299 6.03 34.48 -19.82
C ILE A 299 6.41 34.19 -18.37
N VAL A 300 6.11 35.12 -17.48
CA VAL A 300 6.22 34.88 -16.04
C VAL A 300 5.01 34.02 -15.64
N TYR A 301 5.22 32.73 -15.44
CA TYR A 301 4.22 31.89 -14.77
C TYR A 301 3.98 32.44 -13.37
N ARG A 302 2.76 32.87 -13.09
CA ARG A 302 2.30 33.20 -11.74
C ARG A 302 1.47 32.03 -11.24
N PRO A 303 1.97 31.22 -10.30
CA PRO A 303 1.13 30.19 -9.71
C PRO A 303 -0.13 30.82 -9.09
N PRO A 304 -1.27 30.14 -9.09
CA PRO A 304 -2.45 30.62 -8.40
C PRO A 304 -2.11 30.96 -6.94
N SER A 305 -2.60 32.10 -6.47
CA SER A 305 -2.24 32.67 -5.16
C SER A 305 -2.47 31.77 -3.94
N HIS A 306 -3.26 30.71 -4.09
CA HIS A 306 -3.50 29.70 -3.06
C HIS A 306 -2.41 28.59 -3.00
N LEU A 307 -1.46 28.58 -3.93
CA LEU A 307 -0.31 27.66 -3.94
C LEU A 307 0.99 28.35 -3.52
N SER A 308 0.96 29.66 -3.23
CA SER A 308 2.15 30.46 -2.94
C SER A 308 2.61 30.46 -1.48
N ASP A 309 1.88 29.85 -0.55
CA ASP A 309 2.16 29.93 0.89
C ASP A 309 3.03 28.77 1.43
N GLY A 310 3.59 27.93 0.56
CA GLY A 310 4.66 27.01 0.92
C GLY A 310 5.99 27.63 0.54
N GLU A 311 6.73 28.17 1.52
CA GLU A 311 8.11 28.63 1.38
C GLU A 311 9.00 27.45 0.88
N VAL A 312 9.07 27.27 -0.43
CA VAL A 312 10.00 26.33 -1.04
C VAL A 312 10.57 26.94 -2.31
N CYS A 313 11.44 27.82 -2.13
CA CYS A 313 12.51 28.51 -2.86
C CYS A 313 12.40 30.01 -2.61
N PRO A 314 13.43 30.65 -2.06
CA PRO A 314 13.41 32.09 -1.92
C PRO A 314 13.42 32.68 -3.35
N THR A 315 12.29 33.24 -3.75
CA THR A 315 12.27 34.18 -4.88
C THR A 315 13.07 35.39 -4.44
N GLU A 316 14.31 35.52 -4.88
CA GLU A 316 14.97 36.81 -4.84
C GLU A 316 14.09 37.78 -5.62
N THR A 317 13.49 38.70 -4.86
CA THR A 317 12.82 39.88 -5.41
C THR A 317 13.87 40.65 -6.18
N ALA A 318 13.77 40.59 -7.50
CA ALA A 318 14.46 41.54 -8.36
C ALA A 318 13.91 42.95 -8.03
N GLU A 319 14.61 43.69 -7.18
CA GLU A 319 14.38 45.12 -7.01
C GLU A 319 14.76 45.81 -8.35
N HIS A 320 13.75 46.36 -8.95
CA HIS A 320 13.92 47.30 -10.07
C HIS A 320 14.58 48.58 -9.56
N HIS A 321 15.72 48.90 -10.12
CA HIS A 321 16.21 50.24 -10.30
C HIS A 321 16.15 50.64 -11.77
#